data_d558e0ef37f2a20beda5f95179a9c9b6
#
_entry.id   d558e0ef37f2a20beda5f95179a9c9b6
#
_cell.length_a   1.000
_cell.length_b   1.000
_cell.length_c   1.000
_cell.angle_alpha   90.00
_cell.angle_beta   90.00
_cell.angle_gamma   90.00
#
_symmetry.space_group_name_H-M   'P 1'
#
loop_
_entity.id
_entity.type
_entity.pdbx_description
1 polymer ?
#
loop_
_entity_poly.entity_id
_entity_poly.type
_entity_poly.pdbx_seq_one_letter_code
_entity_poly.pdbx_strand_id
1 'polypeptide(L)' 'MEIRRHLAKASPIAYEPDLARALCVLALAHATAGDMPAARAFQSEAVSLLTPWAQKMPDAFAPLRDAAQNLLAEFAKNT' A
#
# COMPACT_ATOMS: atom_id res chain seq x y z
N MET A 1 5.91 -1.26 -12.56
CA MET A 1 4.65 -0.85 -11.89
C MET A 1 3.47 -0.70 -12.84
N GLU A 2 3.69 -0.15 -14.02
CA GLU A 2 2.58 0.08 -14.96
C GLU A 2 1.88 -1.21 -15.39
N ILE A 3 2.64 -2.27 -15.65
CA ILE A 3 2.05 -3.56 -16.01
C ILE A 3 1.19 -4.11 -14.88
N ARG A 4 1.68 -4.02 -13.65
CA ARG A 4 0.93 -4.50 -12.48
C ARG A 4 -0.35 -3.70 -12.26
N ARG A 5 -0.30 -2.37 -12.45
CA ARG A 5 -1.51 -1.55 -12.33
C ARG A 5 -2.54 -1.88 -13.40
N HIS A 6 -2.08 -2.17 -14.62
CA HIS A 6 -2.96 -2.60 -15.70
C HIS A 6 -3.67 -3.91 -15.33
N LEU A 7 -2.93 -4.87 -14.79
CA LEU A 7 -3.50 -6.15 -14.36
C LEU A 7 -4.49 -5.95 -13.22
N ALA A 8 -4.22 -5.04 -12.29
CA ALA A 8 -5.14 -4.75 -11.19
C ALA A 8 -6.48 -4.24 -11.70
N LYS A 9 -6.47 -3.39 -12.73
CA LYS A 9 -7.71 -2.90 -13.35
C LYS A 9 -8.47 -4.02 -14.04
N ALA A 10 -7.76 -4.95 -14.68
CA ALA A 10 -8.38 -6.05 -15.40
C ALA A 10 -8.95 -7.11 -14.45
N SER A 11 -8.31 -7.33 -13.29
CA SER A 11 -8.70 -8.37 -12.36
C SER A 11 -8.43 -7.92 -10.92
N PRO A 12 -9.26 -7.01 -10.36
CA PRO A 12 -9.00 -6.43 -9.03
C PRO A 12 -8.88 -7.47 -7.92
N ILE A 13 -9.70 -8.52 -7.96
CA ILE A 13 -9.70 -9.56 -6.92
C ILE A 13 -8.32 -10.22 -6.80
N ALA A 14 -7.65 -10.42 -7.94
CA ALA A 14 -6.36 -11.10 -7.96
C ALA A 14 -5.18 -10.16 -7.74
N TYR A 15 -5.27 -8.92 -8.23
CA TYR A 15 -4.09 -8.07 -8.38
C TYR A 15 -4.04 -6.86 -7.46
N GLU A 16 -5.19 -6.34 -6.98
CA GLU A 16 -5.16 -5.15 -6.13
C GLU A 16 -4.44 -5.37 -4.81
N PRO A 17 -4.71 -6.47 -4.06
CA PRO A 17 -3.95 -6.71 -2.83
C PRO A 17 -2.45 -6.90 -3.08
N ASP A 18 -2.11 -7.57 -4.18
CA ASP A 18 -0.71 -7.78 -4.54
C ASP A 18 -0.03 -6.46 -4.92
N LEU A 19 -0.75 -5.59 -5.63
CA LEU A 19 -0.25 -4.26 -5.94
C LEU A 19 -0.02 -3.45 -4.67
N ALA A 20 -0.93 -3.53 -3.70
CA ALA A 20 -0.77 -2.83 -2.44
C ALA A 20 0.49 -3.27 -1.70
N ARG A 21 0.78 -4.57 -1.70
CA ARG A 21 2.01 -5.09 -1.09
C ARG A 21 3.24 -4.57 -1.81
N ALA A 22 3.22 -4.54 -3.14
CA ALA A 22 4.33 -4.01 -3.92
C ALA A 22 4.55 -2.52 -3.62
N LEU A 23 3.48 -1.75 -3.44
CA LEU A 23 3.58 -0.34 -3.09
C LEU A 23 4.19 -0.17 -1.70
N CYS A 24 3.87 -1.04 -0.74
CA CYS A 24 4.50 -1.00 0.58
C CYS A 24 6.01 -1.25 0.48
N VAL A 25 6.43 -2.19 -0.35
CA VAL A 25 7.86 -2.47 -0.55
C VAL A 25 8.56 -1.26 -1.17
N LEU A 26 7.94 -0.63 -2.17
CA LEU A 26 8.49 0.58 -2.78
C LEU A 26 8.58 1.72 -1.77
N ALA A 27 7.56 1.86 -0.94
CA ALA A 27 7.55 2.89 0.09
C ALA A 27 8.74 2.72 1.06
N LEU A 28 8.97 1.48 1.49
CA LEU A 28 10.10 1.20 2.37
C LEU A 28 11.44 1.48 1.69
N ALA A 29 11.57 1.11 0.42
CA ALA A 29 12.79 1.37 -0.33
C ALA A 29 13.08 2.87 -0.44
N HIS A 30 12.05 3.68 -0.73
CA HIS A 30 12.23 5.12 -0.81
C HIS A 30 12.50 5.73 0.57
N ALA A 31 11.85 5.24 1.63
CA ALA A 31 12.12 5.72 2.99
C ALA A 31 13.57 5.43 3.39
N THR A 32 14.06 4.26 3.06
CA THR A 32 15.45 3.88 3.34
C THR A 32 16.43 4.78 2.60
N ALA A 33 16.08 5.19 1.37
CA ALA A 33 16.90 6.10 0.58
C ALA A 33 16.77 7.56 1.02
N GLY A 34 15.91 7.86 1.99
CA GLY A 34 15.71 9.23 2.46
C GLY A 34 14.64 10.01 1.70
N ASP A 35 13.94 9.37 0.78
CA ASP A 35 12.90 10.03 -0.03
C ASP A 35 11.54 9.87 0.65
N MET A 36 11.33 10.61 1.72
CA MET A 36 10.09 10.49 2.51
C MET A 36 8.84 10.92 1.76
N PRO A 37 8.85 11.98 0.93
CA PRO A 37 7.64 12.31 0.18
C PRO A 37 7.18 11.18 -0.74
N ALA A 38 8.09 10.51 -1.44
CA ALA A 38 7.73 9.37 -2.28
C ALA A 38 7.26 8.18 -1.43
N ALA A 39 7.92 7.92 -0.30
CA ALA A 39 7.52 6.85 0.61
C ALA A 39 6.09 7.04 1.08
N ARG A 40 5.74 8.26 1.49
CA ARG A 40 4.37 8.55 1.94
C ARG A 40 3.35 8.39 0.82
N ALA A 41 3.71 8.82 -0.39
CA ALA A 41 2.81 8.73 -1.53
C ALA A 41 2.49 7.27 -1.85
N PHE A 42 3.50 6.42 -1.93
CA PHE A 42 3.31 5.00 -2.20
C PHE A 42 2.54 4.31 -1.08
N GLN A 43 2.87 4.62 0.18
CA GLN A 43 2.19 4.00 1.30
C GLN A 43 0.73 4.42 1.39
N SER A 44 0.44 5.69 1.12
CA SER A 44 -0.93 6.20 1.10
C SER A 44 -1.76 5.48 0.03
N GLU A 45 -1.18 5.27 -1.15
CA GLU A 45 -1.85 4.53 -2.21
C GLU A 45 -2.14 3.09 -1.79
N ALA A 46 -1.19 2.44 -1.11
CA ALA A 46 -1.39 1.09 -0.61
C ALA A 46 -2.54 1.03 0.38
N VAL A 47 -2.61 1.96 1.32
CA VAL A 47 -3.72 2.03 2.28
C VAL A 47 -5.05 2.22 1.56
N SER A 48 -5.09 3.09 0.56
CA SER A 48 -6.30 3.35 -0.21
C SER A 48 -6.79 2.10 -0.94
N LEU A 49 -5.86 1.30 -1.49
CA LEU A 49 -6.22 0.06 -2.16
C LEU A 49 -6.74 -0.99 -1.18
N LEU A 50 -6.18 -1.05 0.01
CA LEU A 50 -6.53 -2.07 1.00
C LEU A 50 -7.82 -1.76 1.76
N THR A 51 -8.23 -0.49 1.85
CA THR A 51 -9.39 -0.10 2.64
C THR A 51 -10.68 -0.80 2.20
N PRO A 52 -11.06 -0.83 0.89
CA PRO A 52 -12.24 -1.55 0.48
C PRO A 52 -12.17 -3.06 0.77
N TRP A 53 -10.98 -3.64 0.58
CA TRP A 53 -10.79 -5.07 0.85
C TRP A 53 -10.92 -5.39 2.34
N ALA A 54 -10.39 -4.51 3.20
CA ALA A 54 -10.51 -4.67 4.64
C ALA A 54 -11.98 -4.59 5.09
N GLN A 55 -12.78 -3.76 4.42
CA GLN A 55 -14.21 -3.66 4.71
C GLN A 55 -14.98 -4.89 4.26
N LYS A 56 -14.63 -5.45 3.10
CA LYS A 56 -15.30 -6.63 2.55
C LYS A 56 -14.86 -7.93 3.21
N MET A 57 -13.58 -8.05 3.51
CA MET A 57 -12.99 -9.26 4.08
C MET A 57 -12.05 -8.89 5.23
N PRO A 58 -12.60 -8.46 6.38
CA PRO A 58 -11.78 -7.97 7.47
C PRO A 58 -10.80 -9.01 8.02
N ASP A 59 -11.22 -10.28 8.08
CA ASP A 59 -10.35 -11.33 8.61
C ASP A 59 -9.07 -11.49 7.76
N ALA A 60 -9.18 -11.24 6.46
CA ALA A 60 -8.04 -11.40 5.56
C ALA A 60 -7.21 -10.13 5.41
N PHE A 61 -7.86 -8.96 5.40
CA PHE A 61 -7.19 -7.73 4.97
C PHE A 61 -7.12 -6.63 6.03
N ALA A 62 -7.94 -6.66 7.08
CA ALA A 62 -7.87 -5.61 8.09
C ALA A 62 -6.50 -5.54 8.78
N PRO A 63 -5.88 -6.66 9.17
CA PRO A 63 -4.55 -6.59 9.77
C PRO A 63 -3.51 -6.00 8.82
N LEU A 64 -3.60 -6.34 7.54
CA LEU A 64 -2.68 -5.81 6.54
C LEU A 64 -2.89 -4.31 6.33
N ARG A 65 -4.16 -3.88 6.24
CA ARG A 65 -4.50 -2.46 6.12
C ARG A 65 -4.02 -1.68 7.34
N ASP A 66 -4.24 -2.22 8.54
CA ASP A 66 -3.83 -1.56 9.77
C ASP A 66 -2.31 -1.42 9.86
N ALA A 67 -1.58 -2.46 9.47
CA ALA A 67 -0.12 -2.40 9.44
C ALA A 67 0.36 -1.35 8.44
N ALA A 68 -0.26 -1.30 7.27
CA ALA A 68 0.10 -0.31 6.25
C ALA A 68 -0.18 1.12 6.74
N GLN A 69 -1.31 1.32 7.42
CA GLN A 69 -1.68 2.62 7.95
C GLN A 69 -0.74 3.06 9.07
N ASN A 70 -0.33 2.14 9.94
CA ASN A 70 0.64 2.43 10.99
C ASN A 70 1.98 2.85 10.41
N LEU A 71 2.42 2.18 9.36
CA LEU A 71 3.67 2.53 8.70
C LEU A 71 3.58 3.91 8.03
N LEU A 72 2.43 4.23 7.44
CA LEU A 72 2.20 5.56 6.89
C LEU A 72 2.31 6.64 7.97
N ALA A 73 1.76 6.39 9.16
CA ALA A 73 1.87 7.31 10.27
C ALA A 73 3.33 7.50 10.70
N GLU A 74 4.12 6.43 10.70
CA GLU A 74 5.54 6.52 11.01
C GLU A 74 6.28 7.37 9.98
N PHE A 75 5.99 7.20 8.70
CA PHE A 75 6.59 8.02 7.66
C PHE A 75 6.23 9.50 7.83
N ALA A 76 5.00 9.79 8.24
CA ALA A 76 4.58 11.17 8.47
C ALA A 76 5.32 11.81 9.65
N LYS A 77 5.60 11.02 10.70
CA LYS A 77 6.35 11.53 11.85
C LYS A 77 7.80 11.88 11.50
N ASN A 78 8.37 11.19 10.54
CA ASN A 78 9.77 11.35 10.19
C ASN A 78 10.02 12.48 9.20
N THR A 79 9.00 13.26 8.91
CA THR A 79 9.16 14.48 8.12
C THR A 79 8.85 15.73 8.96
#